data_2112b44985c6113e9bf0f69f010af1cf
#
_entry.id   2112b44985c6113e9bf0f69f010af1cf
#
_cell.length_a   1.000
_cell.length_b   1.000
_cell.length_c   1.000
_cell.angle_alpha   90.00
_cell.angle_beta   90.00
_cell.angle_gamma   90.00
#
_symmetry.space_group_name_H-M   'P 1'
#
loop_
_entity.id
_entity.type
_entity.pdbx_description
1 polymer ?
#
loop_
_entity_poly.entity_id
_entity_poly.type
_entity_poly.pdbx_seq_one_letter_code
_entity_poly.pdbx_strand_id
1 'polypeptide(L)'
;NTLYTGMRRNALDHLTAAFENGFSPLQTGCHVIIADGLLGNDHVAVPIDGEYCKEALIGRAAMDADAIISLTHFKCHEGTGIGGALKNLGMGLGSTAGKRAMHCDGKPVVDHNKCVGCGLCARQCAHGAISFSGEKGQRRATIDHNRCVGCGRCVGACRDRGAIQGPDSSNDVLNCKISEYAWAVIKDRPNFHISLVMDVSPYCDCHAEND
;
A
#
# COMPACT_ATOMS: atom_id res chain seq x y z
N ASN A 1 0.94 8.41 -3.11
CA ASN A 1 0.98 7.52 -4.30
C ASN A 1 0.97 6.04 -3.88
N THR A 2 0.54 5.14 -4.78
CA THR A 2 0.43 3.70 -4.52
C THR A 2 1.60 2.93 -5.10
N LEU A 3 1.82 1.69 -4.59
CA LEU A 3 2.84 0.77 -5.11
C LEU A 3 2.41 0.01 -6.36
N TYR A 4 1.12 0.01 -6.68
CA TYR A 4 0.53 -0.76 -7.77
C TYR A 4 0.03 0.13 -8.90
N THR A 5 -0.22 -0.47 -10.05
CA THR A 5 -0.77 0.21 -11.23
C THR A 5 -2.16 0.77 -10.98
N GLY A 6 -2.52 1.83 -11.67
CA GLY A 6 -3.81 2.52 -11.58
C GLY A 6 -3.63 4.03 -11.47
N MET A 7 -4.73 4.74 -11.40
CA MET A 7 -4.79 6.21 -11.39
C MET A 7 -4.12 6.89 -10.18
N ARG A 8 -3.63 6.14 -9.20
CA ARG A 8 -2.98 6.70 -7.99
C ARG A 8 -1.48 6.43 -7.93
N ARG A 9 -0.85 6.12 -9.07
CA ARG A 9 0.58 5.79 -9.12
C ARG A 9 1.51 7.01 -9.12
N ASN A 10 1.05 8.14 -9.62
CA ASN A 10 1.74 9.42 -9.60
C ASN A 10 0.77 10.53 -9.20
N ALA A 11 1.28 11.70 -8.82
CA ALA A 11 0.44 12.76 -8.27
C ALA A 11 -0.56 13.33 -9.28
N LEU A 12 -0.25 13.39 -10.57
CA LEU A 12 -1.16 13.97 -11.57
C LEU A 12 -2.38 13.07 -11.75
N ASP A 13 -2.17 11.79 -12.01
CA ASP A 13 -3.28 10.83 -12.13
C ASP A 13 -4.06 10.72 -10.81
N HIS A 14 -3.36 10.77 -9.67
CA HIS A 14 -3.97 10.69 -8.34
C HIS A 14 -4.87 11.90 -8.05
N LEU A 15 -4.44 13.12 -8.42
CA LEU A 15 -5.27 14.32 -8.31
C LEU A 15 -6.47 14.25 -9.26
N THR A 16 -6.28 13.75 -10.48
CA THR A 16 -7.40 13.53 -11.41
C THR A 16 -8.42 12.58 -10.80
N ALA A 17 -7.99 11.43 -10.28
CA ALA A 17 -8.88 10.49 -9.61
C ALA A 17 -9.57 11.12 -8.39
N ALA A 18 -8.87 11.93 -7.60
CA ALA A 18 -9.47 12.65 -6.47
C ALA A 18 -10.57 13.62 -6.95
N PHE A 19 -10.30 14.39 -8.01
CA PHE A 19 -11.26 15.37 -8.56
C PHE A 19 -12.50 14.69 -9.13
N GLU A 20 -12.34 13.60 -9.86
CA GLU A 20 -13.46 12.80 -10.39
C GLU A 20 -14.35 12.22 -9.27
N ASN A 21 -13.78 11.99 -8.09
CA ASN A 21 -14.50 11.51 -6.91
C ASN A 21 -14.91 12.64 -5.93
N GLY A 22 -14.96 13.88 -6.37
CA GLY A 22 -15.48 15.01 -5.59
C GLY A 22 -14.47 15.69 -4.66
N PHE A 23 -13.19 15.31 -4.68
CA PHE A 23 -12.14 15.95 -3.88
C PHE A 23 -11.42 17.03 -4.70
N SER A 24 -12.14 18.06 -5.14
CA SER A 24 -11.55 19.23 -5.77
C SER A 24 -11.56 20.43 -4.81
N PRO A 25 -10.67 21.42 -4.97
CA PRO A 25 -10.67 22.62 -4.14
C PRO A 25 -12.00 23.38 -4.15
N LEU A 26 -12.74 23.34 -5.26
CA LEU A 26 -14.06 23.97 -5.37
C LEU A 26 -15.12 23.26 -4.54
N GLN A 27 -15.04 21.93 -4.43
CA GLN A 27 -16.01 21.12 -3.70
C GLN A 27 -15.69 21.02 -2.23
N THR A 28 -14.40 20.87 -1.88
CA THR A 28 -13.95 20.67 -0.49
C THR A 28 -13.69 21.97 0.24
N GLY A 29 -13.53 23.10 -0.48
CA GLY A 29 -13.15 24.38 0.11
C GLY A 29 -11.69 24.45 0.57
N CYS A 30 -10.86 23.47 0.23
CA CYS A 30 -9.45 23.41 0.61
C CYS A 30 -8.61 22.82 -0.53
N HIS A 31 -7.29 23.04 -0.50
CA HIS A 31 -6.38 22.46 -1.47
C HIS A 31 -6.22 20.95 -1.25
N VAL A 32 -6.10 20.20 -2.35
CA VAL A 32 -5.80 18.77 -2.35
C VAL A 32 -4.34 18.58 -2.72
N ILE A 33 -3.60 17.89 -1.87
CA ILE A 33 -2.15 17.69 -2.01
C ILE A 33 -1.84 16.19 -1.93
N ILE A 34 -0.99 15.70 -2.83
CA ILE A 34 -0.43 14.35 -2.75
C ILE A 34 0.86 14.44 -1.94
N ALA A 35 0.82 13.91 -0.72
CA ALA A 35 1.80 14.20 0.31
C ALA A 35 3.24 13.73 0.02
N ASP A 36 3.42 12.73 -0.84
CA ASP A 36 4.72 12.13 -1.17
C ASP A 36 5.27 12.59 -2.55
N GLY A 37 4.77 13.73 -3.06
CA GLY A 37 5.24 14.37 -4.28
C GLY A 37 4.85 13.65 -5.57
N LEU A 38 5.43 14.10 -6.70
CA LEU A 38 5.01 13.67 -8.04
C LEU A 38 5.11 12.14 -8.24
N LEU A 39 6.18 11.52 -7.81
CA LEU A 39 6.47 10.10 -8.03
C LEU A 39 6.48 9.26 -6.74
N GLY A 40 6.05 9.83 -5.63
CA GLY A 40 5.98 9.12 -4.34
C GLY A 40 7.30 9.00 -3.59
N ASN A 41 8.30 9.80 -3.96
CA ASN A 41 9.66 9.76 -3.40
C ASN A 41 10.01 10.98 -2.54
N ASP A 42 9.10 11.95 -2.39
CA ASP A 42 9.28 13.08 -1.50
C ASP A 42 8.80 12.73 -0.09
N HIS A 43 9.74 12.45 0.81
CA HIS A 43 9.43 12.04 2.17
C HIS A 43 10.44 12.57 3.19
N VAL A 44 10.01 12.51 4.45
CA VAL A 44 10.85 12.72 5.62
C VAL A 44 11.04 11.37 6.32
N ALA A 45 12.27 11.05 6.70
CA ALA A 45 12.57 9.94 7.59
C ALA A 45 12.33 10.40 9.03
N VAL A 46 11.31 9.87 9.68
CA VAL A 46 10.93 10.19 11.05
C VAL A 46 11.47 9.11 11.97
N PRO A 47 12.43 9.40 12.87
CA PRO A 47 12.92 8.43 13.82
C PRO A 47 11.79 8.00 14.78
N ILE A 48 11.67 6.69 15.00
CA ILE A 48 10.75 6.09 15.97
C ILE A 48 11.47 4.97 16.73
N ASP A 49 11.08 4.74 17.96
CA ASP A 49 11.57 3.61 18.74
C ASP A 49 10.52 2.49 18.71
N GLY A 50 10.18 2.06 17.49
CA GLY A 50 9.24 0.99 17.26
C GLY A 50 9.88 -0.39 17.44
N GLU A 51 9.06 -1.39 17.64
CA GLU A 51 9.50 -2.80 17.69
C GLU A 51 9.98 -3.26 16.30
N TYR A 52 9.23 -2.89 15.26
CA TYR A 52 9.45 -3.33 13.88
C TYR A 52 10.14 -2.28 13.00
N CYS A 53 9.96 -1.00 13.30
CA CYS A 53 10.54 0.10 12.51
C CYS A 53 11.37 1.03 13.39
N LYS A 54 12.58 1.36 12.95
CA LYS A 54 13.43 2.37 13.62
C LYS A 54 13.23 3.77 13.05
N GLU A 55 12.70 3.84 11.84
CA GLU A 55 12.28 5.07 11.17
C GLU A 55 11.04 4.83 10.32
N ALA A 56 10.23 5.86 10.13
CA ALA A 56 9.10 5.85 9.23
C ALA A 56 9.31 6.88 8.10
N LEU A 57 9.12 6.45 6.85
CA LEU A 57 9.27 7.30 5.67
C LEU A 57 7.91 7.90 5.30
N ILE A 58 7.62 9.07 5.85
CA ILE A 58 6.32 9.74 5.72
C ILE A 58 6.37 10.79 4.61
N GLY A 59 5.31 10.90 3.82
CA GLY A 59 5.19 11.93 2.78
C GLY A 59 5.40 13.34 3.35
N ARG A 60 6.26 14.12 2.68
CA ARG A 60 6.74 15.42 3.19
C ARG A 60 5.62 16.37 3.56
N ALA A 61 4.62 16.57 2.67
CA ALA A 61 3.55 17.51 2.93
C ALA A 61 2.72 17.17 4.19
N ALA A 62 2.66 15.89 4.58
CA ALA A 62 2.04 15.51 5.85
C ALA A 62 2.90 15.90 7.05
N MET A 63 4.23 15.89 6.89
CA MET A 63 5.15 16.28 7.97
C MET A 63 5.34 17.79 8.10
N ASP A 64 5.06 18.55 7.05
CA ASP A 64 5.09 20.02 7.03
C ASP A 64 3.82 20.63 7.65
N ALA A 65 2.78 19.83 7.93
CA ALA A 65 1.56 20.32 8.57
C ALA A 65 1.75 20.51 10.08
N ASP A 66 1.23 21.64 10.62
CA ASP A 66 1.28 21.97 12.05
C ASP A 66 0.35 21.08 12.88
N ALA A 67 -0.77 20.64 12.31
CA ALA A 67 -1.76 19.78 12.95
C ALA A 67 -2.36 18.79 11.95
N ILE A 68 -2.82 17.66 12.45
CA ILE A 68 -3.45 16.60 11.63
C ILE A 68 -4.88 16.37 12.10
N ILE A 69 -5.83 16.49 11.19
CA ILE A 69 -7.19 16.01 11.37
C ILE A 69 -7.42 14.88 10.39
N SER A 70 -7.64 13.66 10.87
CA SER A 70 -8.02 12.56 9.99
C SER A 70 -9.53 12.44 9.93
N LEU A 71 -10.08 12.52 8.72
CA LEU A 71 -11.47 12.19 8.42
C LEU A 71 -11.47 10.87 7.66
N THR A 72 -12.07 9.85 8.24
CA THR A 72 -11.92 8.49 7.78
C THR A 72 -13.28 7.80 7.64
N HIS A 73 -13.53 7.17 6.50
CA HIS A 73 -14.58 6.17 6.36
C HIS A 73 -14.09 4.84 6.94
N PHE A 74 -14.82 4.31 7.93
CA PHE A 74 -14.51 3.02 8.54
C PHE A 74 -15.07 1.88 7.68
N LYS A 75 -14.28 0.85 7.40
CA LYS A 75 -14.66 -0.34 6.64
C LYS A 75 -13.87 -1.56 7.09
N CYS A 76 -14.26 -2.75 6.63
CA CYS A 76 -13.44 -3.94 6.76
C CYS A 76 -12.25 -3.93 5.79
N HIS A 77 -11.34 -4.86 5.94
CA HIS A 77 -10.19 -5.02 5.08
C HIS A 77 -9.62 -6.43 5.18
N GLU A 78 -9.35 -7.04 4.04
CA GLU A 78 -8.92 -8.44 3.93
C GLU A 78 -7.58 -8.76 4.59
N GLY A 79 -6.65 -7.80 4.65
CA GLY A 79 -5.31 -8.00 5.20
C GLY A 79 -5.09 -7.40 6.58
N THR A 80 -5.85 -6.36 6.96
CA THR A 80 -5.67 -5.66 8.23
C THR A 80 -6.87 -5.79 9.18
N GLY A 81 -7.86 -6.60 8.80
CA GLY A 81 -9.13 -6.76 9.52
C GLY A 81 -10.04 -5.55 9.32
N ILE A 82 -9.54 -4.37 9.64
CA ILE A 82 -10.26 -3.09 9.48
C ILE A 82 -9.40 -2.06 8.74
N GLY A 83 -10.05 -1.15 8.03
CA GLY A 83 -9.49 0.07 7.46
C GLY A 83 -10.10 1.28 8.15
N GLY A 84 -9.28 2.05 8.86
CA GLY A 84 -9.69 3.20 9.64
C GLY A 84 -8.58 4.24 9.74
N ALA A 85 -8.62 5.08 10.77
CA ALA A 85 -7.67 6.18 10.96
C ALA A 85 -6.21 5.71 11.00
N LEU A 86 -5.90 4.63 11.73
CA LEU A 86 -4.54 4.08 11.80
C LEU A 86 -4.01 3.72 10.41
N LYS A 87 -4.85 3.07 9.58
CA LYS A 87 -4.45 2.70 8.23
C LYS A 87 -4.28 3.93 7.31
N ASN A 88 -5.16 4.92 7.42
CA ASN A 88 -5.04 6.16 6.66
C ASN A 88 -3.78 6.95 7.04
N LEU A 89 -3.47 7.04 8.33
CA LEU A 89 -2.27 7.71 8.81
C LEU A 89 -0.99 6.92 8.50
N GLY A 90 -0.95 5.65 8.85
CA GLY A 90 0.25 4.82 8.70
C GLY A 90 0.52 4.47 7.23
N MET A 91 -0.35 3.66 6.63
CA MET A 91 -0.18 3.25 5.24
C MET A 91 -0.44 4.41 4.27
N GLY A 92 -1.48 5.21 4.51
CA GLY A 92 -1.92 6.28 3.62
C GLY A 92 -0.88 7.38 3.46
N LEU A 93 -0.31 7.88 4.55
CA LEU A 93 0.69 8.96 4.56
C LEU A 93 2.13 8.47 4.41
N GLY A 94 2.39 7.18 4.50
CA GLY A 94 3.69 6.61 4.12
C GLY A 94 4.00 6.92 2.65
N SER A 95 5.23 7.34 2.35
CA SER A 95 5.69 7.46 0.96
C SER A 95 5.69 6.11 0.25
N THR A 96 5.94 6.06 -1.07
CA THR A 96 6.08 4.78 -1.75
C THR A 96 7.22 3.93 -1.17
N ALA A 97 8.31 4.55 -0.72
CA ALA A 97 9.38 3.86 -0.01
C ALA A 97 8.92 3.33 1.35
N GLY A 98 8.17 4.14 2.11
CA GLY A 98 7.57 3.73 3.38
C GLY A 98 6.57 2.60 3.23
N LYS A 99 5.68 2.68 2.24
CA LYS A 99 4.75 1.59 1.92
C LYS A 99 5.48 0.30 1.57
N ARG A 100 6.60 0.39 0.83
CA ARG A 100 7.47 -0.77 0.57
C ARG A 100 8.03 -1.34 1.85
N ALA A 101 8.59 -0.51 2.74
CA ALA A 101 9.17 -0.94 4.00
C ALA A 101 8.15 -1.67 4.89
N MET A 102 6.90 -1.17 4.95
CA MET A 102 5.84 -1.84 5.69
C MET A 102 5.47 -3.22 5.10
N HIS A 103 5.47 -3.36 3.77
CA HIS A 103 5.13 -4.61 3.10
C HIS A 103 6.30 -5.60 2.96
N CYS A 104 7.55 -5.17 3.19
CA CYS A 104 8.77 -5.91 2.84
C CYS A 104 9.35 -6.77 3.96
N ASP A 105 8.55 -7.49 4.74
CA ASP A 105 9.09 -8.53 5.65
C ASP A 105 9.33 -9.86 4.96
N GLY A 106 9.04 -9.92 3.70
CA GLY A 106 9.34 -11.08 2.89
C GLY A 106 8.91 -10.87 1.46
N LYS A 107 9.73 -11.37 0.56
CA LYS A 107 9.46 -11.35 -0.86
C LYS A 107 8.87 -12.70 -1.24
N PRO A 108 7.81 -12.71 -2.06
CA PRO A 108 7.19 -13.97 -2.45
C PRO A 108 8.18 -14.86 -3.19
N VAL A 109 8.04 -16.15 -3.00
CA VAL A 109 8.83 -17.18 -3.67
C VAL A 109 7.96 -18.02 -4.59
N VAL A 110 8.56 -18.62 -5.61
CA VAL A 110 7.86 -19.48 -6.58
C VAL A 110 8.17 -20.93 -6.29
N ASP A 111 7.13 -21.72 -6.03
CA ASP A 111 7.23 -23.17 -6.07
C ASP A 111 7.18 -23.62 -7.56
N HIS A 112 8.34 -23.99 -8.08
CA HIS A 112 8.48 -24.38 -9.49
C HIS A 112 7.72 -25.67 -9.81
N ASN A 113 7.43 -26.54 -8.84
CA ASN A 113 6.66 -27.77 -9.05
C ASN A 113 5.18 -27.47 -9.33
N LYS A 114 4.65 -26.40 -8.72
CA LYS A 114 3.27 -25.96 -8.92
C LYS A 114 3.12 -24.93 -10.04
N CYS A 115 4.21 -24.26 -10.42
CA CYS A 115 4.17 -23.22 -11.44
C CYS A 115 4.01 -23.81 -12.83
N VAL A 116 3.00 -23.36 -13.57
CA VAL A 116 2.72 -23.79 -14.95
C VAL A 116 3.07 -22.71 -15.99
N GLY A 117 3.73 -21.62 -15.60
CA GLY A 117 4.16 -20.56 -16.49
C GLY A 117 3.03 -19.78 -17.19
N CYS A 118 1.84 -19.70 -16.59
CA CYS A 118 0.66 -19.07 -17.21
C CYS A 118 0.76 -17.54 -17.41
N GLY A 119 1.70 -16.85 -16.75
CA GLY A 119 1.96 -15.43 -16.92
C GLY A 119 1.04 -14.49 -16.13
N LEU A 120 0.04 -14.98 -15.40
CA LEU A 120 -0.90 -14.14 -14.62
C LEU A 120 -0.17 -13.26 -13.62
N CYS A 121 0.78 -13.82 -12.87
CA CYS A 121 1.57 -13.09 -11.87
C CYS A 121 2.38 -11.94 -12.48
N ALA A 122 2.98 -12.13 -13.66
CA ALA A 122 3.75 -11.10 -14.33
C ALA A 122 2.86 -9.94 -14.83
N ARG A 123 1.65 -10.25 -15.31
CA ARG A 123 0.68 -9.21 -15.71
C ARG A 123 0.25 -8.32 -14.56
N GLN A 124 0.24 -8.86 -13.35
CA GLN A 124 -0.09 -8.10 -12.13
C GLN A 124 1.12 -7.37 -11.53
N CYS A 125 2.34 -7.66 -12.00
CA CYS A 125 3.55 -7.08 -11.45
C CYS A 125 3.86 -5.72 -12.05
N ALA A 126 3.53 -4.64 -11.34
CA ALA A 126 3.81 -3.26 -11.75
C ALA A 126 5.31 -2.93 -11.85
N HIS A 127 6.18 -3.77 -11.27
CA HIS A 127 7.63 -3.54 -11.18
C HIS A 127 8.41 -4.37 -12.19
N GLY A 128 7.74 -5.18 -13.02
CA GLY A 128 8.38 -6.08 -13.96
C GLY A 128 9.39 -7.01 -13.29
N ALA A 129 9.14 -7.40 -12.04
CA ALA A 129 10.03 -8.23 -11.25
C ALA A 129 9.89 -9.74 -11.57
N ILE A 130 9.00 -10.13 -12.48
CA ILE A 130 8.71 -11.54 -12.76
C ILE A 130 9.10 -11.86 -14.21
N SER A 131 10.02 -12.76 -14.36
CA SER A 131 10.48 -13.33 -15.61
C SER A 131 10.10 -14.81 -15.72
N PHE A 132 10.29 -15.39 -16.90
CA PHE A 132 10.02 -16.79 -17.15
C PHE A 132 11.21 -17.43 -17.86
N SER A 133 11.60 -18.60 -17.41
CA SER A 133 12.62 -19.43 -18.03
C SER A 133 12.08 -20.84 -18.35
N GLY A 134 12.70 -21.54 -19.29
CA GLY A 134 12.30 -22.86 -19.75
C GLY A 134 11.61 -22.86 -21.13
N GLU A 135 11.50 -24.03 -21.74
CA GLU A 135 10.85 -24.25 -23.03
C GLU A 135 9.33 -24.11 -22.96
N LYS A 136 8.69 -23.97 -24.09
CA LYS A 136 7.23 -23.88 -24.19
C LYS A 136 6.58 -25.12 -23.55
N GLY A 137 5.74 -24.89 -22.52
CA GLY A 137 5.10 -25.96 -21.74
C GLY A 137 5.84 -26.30 -20.42
N GLN A 138 7.12 -25.93 -20.30
CA GLN A 138 7.91 -26.12 -19.08
C GLN A 138 8.34 -24.79 -18.43
N ARG A 139 7.84 -23.67 -18.92
CA ARG A 139 8.17 -22.34 -18.40
C ARG A 139 7.81 -22.22 -16.92
N ARG A 140 8.73 -21.63 -16.18
CA ARG A 140 8.55 -21.35 -14.74
C ARG A 140 8.81 -19.88 -14.48
N ALA A 141 8.02 -19.30 -13.58
CA ALA A 141 8.22 -17.94 -13.13
C ALA A 141 9.43 -17.86 -12.19
N THR A 142 10.16 -16.75 -12.29
CA THR A 142 11.21 -16.38 -11.33
C THR A 142 10.99 -14.95 -10.92
N ILE A 143 11.11 -14.67 -9.62
CA ILE A 143 10.93 -13.32 -9.06
C ILE A 143 12.30 -12.73 -8.78
N ASP A 144 12.62 -11.63 -9.46
CA ASP A 144 13.80 -10.81 -9.15
C ASP A 144 13.53 -10.03 -7.85
N HIS A 145 14.15 -10.48 -6.78
CA HIS A 145 13.99 -9.86 -5.47
C HIS A 145 14.61 -8.45 -5.37
N ASN A 146 15.48 -8.04 -6.25
CA ASN A 146 15.99 -6.65 -6.28
C ASN A 146 14.94 -5.69 -6.86
N ARG A 147 14.08 -6.17 -7.74
CA ARG A 147 12.99 -5.40 -8.33
C ARG A 147 11.65 -5.58 -7.58
N CYS A 148 11.52 -6.70 -6.87
CA CYS A 148 10.30 -7.02 -6.12
C CYS A 148 10.15 -6.10 -4.91
N VAL A 149 8.97 -5.52 -4.75
CA VAL A 149 8.62 -4.63 -3.62
C VAL A 149 7.74 -5.32 -2.58
N GLY A 150 7.51 -6.64 -2.67
CA GLY A 150 6.74 -7.38 -1.68
C GLY A 150 5.22 -7.11 -1.67
N CYS A 151 4.64 -6.46 -2.67
CA CYS A 151 3.23 -6.02 -2.66
C CYS A 151 2.17 -7.16 -2.69
N GLY A 152 2.58 -8.43 -2.82
CA GLY A 152 1.70 -9.60 -2.74
C GLY A 152 0.76 -9.85 -3.93
N ARG A 153 0.63 -8.95 -4.91
CA ARG A 153 -0.32 -9.11 -6.04
C ARG A 153 -0.15 -10.39 -6.83
N CYS A 154 1.09 -10.84 -7.02
CA CYS A 154 1.39 -12.09 -7.70
C CYS A 154 0.92 -13.32 -6.90
N VAL A 155 0.89 -13.22 -5.57
CA VAL A 155 0.36 -14.26 -4.69
C VAL A 155 -1.14 -14.38 -4.92
N GLY A 156 -1.88 -13.27 -4.86
CA GLY A 156 -3.32 -13.23 -5.16
C GLY A 156 -3.65 -13.75 -6.55
N ALA A 157 -2.89 -13.34 -7.58
CA ALA A 157 -3.06 -13.81 -8.95
C ALA A 157 -2.76 -15.32 -9.13
N CYS A 158 -2.07 -15.95 -8.19
CA CYS A 158 -1.70 -17.35 -8.20
C CYS A 158 -2.47 -18.19 -7.18
N ARG A 159 -3.49 -17.61 -6.51
CA ARG A 159 -4.23 -18.24 -5.40
C ARG A 159 -4.70 -19.65 -5.73
N ASP A 160 -5.36 -19.83 -6.86
CA ASP A 160 -5.95 -21.13 -7.24
C ASP A 160 -4.92 -22.24 -7.46
N ARG A 161 -3.67 -21.87 -7.78
CA ARG A 161 -2.56 -22.81 -8.02
C ARG A 161 -1.60 -22.92 -6.86
N GLY A 162 -1.55 -21.91 -5.99
CA GLY A 162 -0.65 -21.86 -4.83
C GLY A 162 0.84 -21.97 -5.18
N ALA A 163 1.21 -21.62 -6.42
CA ALA A 163 2.59 -21.70 -6.87
C ALA A 163 3.45 -20.51 -6.42
N ILE A 164 2.83 -19.38 -6.10
CA ILE A 164 3.53 -18.26 -5.50
C ILE A 164 3.08 -18.16 -4.06
N GLN A 165 4.03 -18.30 -3.16
CA GLN A 165 3.81 -18.19 -1.73
C GLN A 165 4.32 -16.84 -1.26
N GLY A 166 3.48 -16.15 -0.48
CA GLY A 166 3.91 -14.97 0.27
C GLY A 166 4.83 -15.39 1.42
N PRO A 167 5.52 -14.43 2.03
CA PRO A 167 6.22 -14.70 3.28
C PRO A 167 5.21 -15.14 4.35
N ASP A 168 5.68 -15.94 5.28
CA ASP A 168 4.95 -16.30 6.50
C ASP A 168 4.78 -15.12 7.49
N SER A 169 5.20 -13.90 7.09
CA SER A 169 4.94 -12.70 7.88
C SER A 169 3.44 -12.54 8.01
N SER A 170 2.96 -12.76 9.20
CA SER A 170 1.56 -12.62 9.54
C SER A 170 1.11 -11.19 9.23
N ASN A 171 -0.15 -11.02 8.86
CA ASN A 171 -0.79 -9.70 8.76
C ASN A 171 -0.59 -8.87 10.04
N ASP A 172 -0.27 -9.51 11.16
CA ASP A 172 0.02 -8.88 12.45
C ASP A 172 1.26 -7.99 12.39
N VAL A 173 2.36 -8.44 11.77
CA VAL A 173 3.57 -7.61 11.59
C VAL A 173 3.28 -6.39 10.73
N LEU A 174 2.51 -6.56 9.65
CA LEU A 174 2.06 -5.43 8.83
C LEU A 174 1.22 -4.45 9.64
N ASN A 175 0.29 -4.94 10.47
CA ASN A 175 -0.56 -4.12 11.33
C ASN A 175 0.26 -3.34 12.36
N CYS A 176 1.25 -3.98 12.99
CA CYS A 176 2.18 -3.33 13.91
C CYS A 176 2.95 -2.21 13.21
N LYS A 177 3.53 -2.47 12.05
CA LYS A 177 4.24 -1.45 11.26
C LYS A 177 3.35 -0.29 10.84
N ILE A 178 2.11 -0.56 10.42
CA ILE A 178 1.13 0.50 10.11
C ILE A 178 0.88 1.38 11.33
N SER A 179 0.76 0.78 12.51
CA SER A 179 0.54 1.52 13.77
C SER A 179 1.74 2.36 14.15
N GLU A 180 2.96 1.83 14.00
CA GLU A 180 4.20 2.58 14.23
C GLU A 180 4.37 3.76 13.26
N TYR A 181 4.02 3.57 11.99
CA TYR A 181 3.98 4.65 11.00
C TYR A 181 2.92 5.70 11.33
N ALA A 182 1.74 5.28 11.77
CA ALA A 182 0.70 6.22 12.23
C ALA A 182 1.18 7.04 13.43
N TRP A 183 1.86 6.40 14.39
CA TRP A 183 2.50 7.09 15.51
C TRP A 183 3.53 8.12 15.05
N ALA A 184 4.38 7.78 14.09
CA ALA A 184 5.36 8.71 13.51
C ALA A 184 4.73 9.99 12.96
N VAL A 185 3.51 9.90 12.41
CA VAL A 185 2.79 11.06 11.87
C VAL A 185 2.30 11.99 12.98
N ILE A 186 1.85 11.46 14.11
CA ILE A 186 1.06 12.22 15.10
C ILE A 186 1.82 12.57 16.38
N LYS A 187 2.92 11.87 16.72
CA LYS A 187 3.58 11.91 18.03
C LYS A 187 3.99 13.32 18.52
N ASP A 188 4.35 14.20 17.60
CA ASP A 188 4.94 15.50 17.93
C ASP A 188 4.06 16.69 17.49
N ARG A 189 2.75 16.46 17.29
CA ARG A 189 1.83 17.52 16.82
C ARG A 189 0.39 17.33 17.30
N PRO A 190 -0.40 18.40 17.39
CA PRO A 190 -1.82 18.30 17.64
C PRO A 190 -2.51 17.43 16.58
N ASN A 191 -3.38 16.55 17.05
CA ASN A 191 -4.11 15.67 16.13
C ASN A 191 -5.51 15.38 16.65
N PHE A 192 -6.45 15.12 15.72
CA PHE A 192 -7.82 14.73 16.01
C PHE A 192 -8.33 13.74 14.95
N HIS A 193 -9.16 12.80 15.34
CA HIS A 193 -9.61 11.73 14.45
C HIS A 193 -11.12 11.62 14.45
N ILE A 194 -11.71 11.69 13.25
CA ILE A 194 -13.13 11.53 13.00
C ILE A 194 -13.31 10.27 12.15
N SER A 195 -14.05 9.30 12.66
CA SER A 195 -14.39 8.08 11.92
C SER A 195 -15.88 8.08 11.58
N LEU A 196 -16.19 8.02 10.30
CA LEU A 196 -17.54 7.82 9.78
C LEU A 196 -17.79 6.31 9.71
N VAL A 197 -18.67 5.81 10.58
CA VAL A 197 -19.06 4.40 10.63
C VAL A 197 -20.45 4.28 10.00
N MET A 198 -20.48 4.29 8.68
CA MET A 198 -21.69 4.23 7.86
C MET A 198 -21.36 3.49 6.57
N ASP A 199 -22.33 2.78 6.01
CA ASP A 199 -22.17 2.01 4.76
C ASP A 199 -20.90 1.16 4.77
N VAL A 200 -20.70 0.40 5.87
CA VAL A 200 -19.47 -0.38 6.11
C VAL A 200 -19.37 -1.51 5.10
N SER A 201 -18.42 -1.40 4.19
CA SER A 201 -18.13 -2.43 3.20
C SER A 201 -17.33 -3.60 3.80
N PRO A 202 -17.51 -4.84 3.28
CA PRO A 202 -16.80 -6.02 3.78
C PRO A 202 -15.29 -6.03 3.41
N TYR A 203 -14.90 -5.27 2.41
CA TYR A 203 -13.52 -5.16 1.93
C TYR A 203 -13.04 -3.71 1.93
N CYS A 204 -11.79 -3.50 1.54
CA CYS A 204 -11.27 -2.15 1.28
C CYS A 204 -12.09 -1.48 0.17
N ASP A 205 -12.37 -0.18 0.29
CA ASP A 205 -13.14 0.59 -0.72
C ASP A 205 -12.56 0.52 -2.14
N CYS A 206 -11.31 0.10 -2.29
CA CYS A 206 -10.70 -0.13 -3.59
C CYS A 206 -10.88 -1.56 -4.13
N HIS A 207 -11.65 -2.42 -3.45
CA HIS A 207 -11.93 -3.78 -3.87
C HIS A 207 -13.12 -3.81 -4.81
N ALA A 208 -12.99 -4.50 -5.95
CA ALA A 208 -14.01 -4.54 -6.99
C ALA A 208 -15.32 -5.28 -6.59
N GLU A 209 -15.29 -6.02 -5.49
CA GLU A 209 -16.43 -6.81 -5.00
C GLU A 209 -17.25 -6.07 -3.91
N ASN A 210 -17.04 -4.77 -3.74
CA ASN A 210 -17.83 -3.94 -2.82
C ASN A 210 -19.10 -3.35 -3.47
N ASP A 211 -19.28 -3.53 -4.78
CA ASP A 211 -20.41 -3.01 -5.56
C ASP A 211 -21.60 -3.98 -5.56
#